data_679151fc5727f6ca14f0938baf9678db
#
_entry.id   679151fc5727f6ca14f0938baf9678db
#
_cell.length_a   1.000
_cell.length_b   1.000
_cell.length_c   1.000
_cell.angle_alpha   90.00
_cell.angle_beta   90.00
_cell.angle_gamma   90.00
#
_symmetry.space_group_name_H-M   'P 1'
#
loop_
_entity.id
_entity.type
_entity.pdbx_description
1 polymer ?
#
loop_
_entity_poly.entity_id
_entity_poly.type
_entity_poly.pdbx_seq_one_letter_code
_entity_poly.pdbx_strand_id
1 'polypeptide(L)'
;EILIGFGIAGTGFGVILAVVGRSSSDKHRTMSLAIATAAGSGGQIVGPLLAEWLLSFASWQSVFVIFACAIIGVLFTLPLMKVPETINLQDTDKSLRYILSKAFKDPSFAMLFLGFFSCGYQLAFMTAHFPALVTEMCGPILSGGILNSIGITTTSALGAAALAVIGVTNIAGT
;
A
#
# COMPACT_ATOMS: atom_id res chain seq x y z
N GLU A 1 18.24 0.79 3.18
CA GLU A 1 16.95 0.47 3.86
C GLU A 1 16.29 1.71 4.47
N ILE A 2 17.02 2.61 5.16
CA ILE A 2 16.48 3.84 5.76
C ILE A 2 15.80 4.74 4.72
N LEU A 3 16.43 4.99 3.57
CA LEU A 3 15.85 5.78 2.49
C LEU A 3 14.58 5.14 1.90
N ILE A 4 14.55 3.81 1.81
CA ILE A 4 13.37 3.07 1.38
C ILE A 4 12.24 3.26 2.39
N GLY A 5 12.53 3.17 3.69
CA GLY A 5 11.57 3.41 4.76
C GLY A 5 10.98 4.83 4.70
N PHE A 6 11.80 5.86 4.48
CA PHE A 6 11.32 7.23 4.27
C PHE A 6 10.46 7.39 3.02
N GLY A 7 10.84 6.75 1.91
CA GLY A 7 10.05 6.74 0.68
C GLY A 7 8.66 6.12 0.90
N ILE A 8 8.60 4.96 1.54
CA ILE A 8 7.34 4.26 1.88
C ILE A 8 6.49 5.10 2.84
N ALA A 9 7.09 5.72 3.86
CA ALA A 9 6.36 6.58 4.79
C ALA A 9 5.76 7.82 4.10
N GLY A 10 6.51 8.45 3.19
CA GLY A 10 6.07 9.65 2.46
C GLY A 10 4.99 9.38 1.42
N THR A 11 4.97 8.18 0.83
CA THR A 11 3.94 7.74 -0.15
C THR A 11 2.87 6.84 0.48
N GLY A 12 2.94 6.67 1.80
CA GLY A 12 2.11 5.74 2.54
C GLY A 12 0.63 6.11 2.53
N PHE A 13 -0.19 5.10 2.71
CA PHE A 13 -1.65 5.17 2.73
C PHE A 13 -2.22 6.24 3.67
N GLY A 14 -1.58 6.47 4.82
CA GLY A 14 -2.00 7.49 5.79
C GLY A 14 -1.94 8.91 5.24
N VAL A 15 -0.94 9.24 4.41
CA VAL A 15 -0.82 10.56 3.77
C VAL A 15 -1.96 10.78 2.80
N ILE A 16 -2.27 9.78 1.97
CA ILE A 16 -3.36 9.83 0.99
C ILE A 16 -4.70 10.00 1.69
N LEU A 17 -4.97 9.22 2.74
CA LEU A 17 -6.20 9.34 3.52
C LEU A 17 -6.33 10.71 4.19
N ALA A 18 -5.23 11.28 4.71
CA ALA A 18 -5.24 12.61 5.30
C ALA A 18 -5.59 13.69 4.27
N VAL A 19 -5.03 13.61 3.05
CA VAL A 19 -5.33 14.55 1.96
C VAL A 19 -6.76 14.40 1.49
N VAL A 20 -7.22 13.17 1.20
CA VAL A 20 -8.58 12.88 0.76
C VAL A 20 -9.60 13.29 1.82
N GLY A 21 -9.34 12.99 3.10
CA GLY A 21 -10.24 13.35 4.20
C GLY A 21 -10.38 14.86 4.41
N ARG A 22 -9.31 15.64 4.10
CA ARG A 22 -9.35 17.11 4.17
C ARG A 22 -9.97 17.77 2.94
N SER A 23 -9.79 17.16 1.76
CA SER A 23 -10.31 17.68 0.50
C SER A 23 -11.78 17.34 0.26
N SER A 24 -12.32 16.37 1.00
CA SER A 24 -13.68 15.90 0.83
C SER A 24 -14.65 16.72 1.69
N SER A 25 -15.83 17.03 1.14
CA SER A 25 -16.93 17.62 1.92
C SER A 25 -17.46 16.62 2.96
N ASP A 26 -17.96 17.11 4.09
CA ASP A 26 -18.45 16.27 5.19
C ASP A 26 -19.49 15.23 4.74
N LYS A 27 -20.34 15.59 3.77
CA LYS A 27 -21.36 14.69 3.21
C LYS A 27 -20.76 13.46 2.47
N HIS A 28 -19.63 13.63 1.80
CA HIS A 28 -19.03 12.60 0.95
C HIS A 28 -17.71 12.03 1.52
N ARG A 29 -17.31 12.50 2.70
CA ARG A 29 -16.01 12.16 3.29
C ARG A 29 -15.81 10.64 3.47
N THR A 30 -16.83 9.97 4.03
CA THR A 30 -16.78 8.51 4.22
C THR A 30 -16.64 7.78 2.89
N MET A 31 -17.42 8.17 1.89
CA MET A 31 -17.36 7.58 0.55
C MET A 31 -16.01 7.80 -0.12
N SER A 32 -15.45 9.00 -0.03
CA SER A 32 -14.13 9.32 -0.60
C SER A 32 -13.02 8.53 0.07
N LEU A 33 -13.08 8.35 1.39
CA LEU A 33 -12.12 7.53 2.14
C LEU A 33 -12.25 6.05 1.78
N ALA A 34 -13.48 5.53 1.63
CA ALA A 34 -13.71 4.15 1.20
C ALA A 34 -13.16 3.90 -0.20
N ILE A 35 -13.39 4.80 -1.16
CA ILE A 35 -12.85 4.71 -2.51
C ILE A 35 -11.30 4.73 -2.49
N ALA A 36 -10.70 5.60 -1.69
CA ALA A 36 -9.25 5.68 -1.56
C ALA A 36 -8.67 4.37 -0.99
N THR A 37 -9.35 3.77 0.00
CA THR A 37 -8.98 2.48 0.58
C THR A 37 -9.10 1.35 -0.44
N ALA A 38 -10.21 1.29 -1.16
CA ALA A 38 -10.44 0.30 -2.21
C ALA A 38 -9.40 0.42 -3.35
N ALA A 39 -9.03 1.65 -3.74
CA ALA A 39 -7.97 1.89 -4.73
C ALA A 39 -6.61 1.35 -4.27
N GLY A 40 -6.27 1.51 -2.97
CA GLY A 40 -5.06 0.92 -2.39
C GLY A 40 -5.05 -0.60 -2.49
N SER A 41 -6.17 -1.25 -2.18
CA SER A 41 -6.33 -2.70 -2.36
C SER A 41 -6.30 -3.11 -3.83
N GLY A 42 -6.80 -2.27 -4.74
CA GLY A 42 -6.65 -2.46 -6.19
C GLY A 42 -5.17 -2.51 -6.62
N GLY A 43 -4.32 -1.69 -6.00
CA GLY A 43 -2.88 -1.74 -6.20
C GLY A 43 -2.24 -3.07 -5.79
N GLN A 44 -2.75 -3.71 -4.75
CA GLN A 44 -2.30 -5.04 -4.32
C GLN A 44 -2.66 -6.13 -5.32
N ILE A 45 -3.72 -5.94 -6.12
CA ILE A 45 -4.07 -6.86 -7.21
C ILE A 45 -3.15 -6.64 -8.40
N VAL A 46 -3.10 -5.40 -8.87
CA VAL A 46 -2.41 -5.04 -10.12
C VAL A 46 -0.89 -5.13 -9.98
N GLY A 47 -0.34 -4.68 -8.86
CA GLY A 47 1.11 -4.58 -8.65
C GLY A 47 1.84 -5.91 -8.82
N PRO A 48 1.51 -6.95 -8.04
CA PRO A 48 2.17 -8.26 -8.14
C PRO A 48 1.99 -8.93 -9.51
N LEU A 49 0.79 -8.85 -10.09
CA LEU A 49 0.50 -9.45 -11.40
C LEU A 49 1.29 -8.73 -12.51
N LEU A 50 1.35 -7.40 -12.45
CA LEU A 50 2.15 -6.60 -13.39
C LEU A 50 3.64 -6.89 -13.23
N ALA A 51 4.12 -7.01 -11.99
CA ALA A 51 5.52 -7.35 -11.72
C ALA A 51 5.88 -8.71 -12.30
N GLU A 52 5.06 -9.74 -12.06
CA GLU A 52 5.28 -11.09 -12.60
C GLU A 52 5.27 -11.10 -14.13
N TRP A 53 4.31 -10.39 -14.74
CA TRP A 53 4.25 -10.26 -16.19
C TRP A 53 5.49 -9.56 -16.75
N LEU A 54 5.95 -8.46 -16.16
CA LEU A 54 7.17 -7.78 -16.58
C LEU A 54 8.43 -8.66 -16.42
N LEU A 55 8.50 -9.42 -15.33
CA LEU A 55 9.62 -10.34 -15.08
C LEU A 55 9.70 -11.49 -16.08
N SER A 56 8.61 -11.81 -16.78
CA SER A 56 8.62 -12.86 -17.81
C SER A 56 9.48 -12.52 -19.03
N PHE A 57 9.75 -11.24 -19.30
CA PHE A 57 10.55 -10.78 -20.45
C PHE A 57 11.61 -9.71 -20.12
N ALA A 58 11.59 -9.17 -18.90
CA ALA A 58 12.51 -8.13 -18.48
C ALA A 58 13.33 -8.57 -17.25
N SER A 59 14.51 -7.99 -17.08
CA SER A 59 15.32 -8.23 -15.88
C SER A 59 14.66 -7.52 -14.66
N TRP A 60 14.90 -8.04 -13.47
CA TRP A 60 14.37 -7.45 -12.23
C TRP A 60 14.78 -5.96 -12.06
N GLN A 61 15.99 -5.59 -12.52
CA GLN A 61 16.45 -4.20 -12.49
C GLN A 61 15.57 -3.29 -13.36
N SER A 62 15.22 -3.77 -14.57
CA SER A 62 14.34 -3.04 -15.49
C SER A 62 12.95 -2.85 -14.91
N VAL A 63 12.43 -3.87 -14.22
CA VAL A 63 11.13 -3.80 -13.54
C VAL A 63 11.14 -2.73 -12.45
N PHE A 64 12.21 -2.67 -11.63
CA PHE A 64 12.37 -1.61 -10.63
C PHE A 64 12.41 -0.22 -11.26
N VAL A 65 13.13 -0.04 -12.38
CA VAL A 65 13.18 1.24 -13.09
C VAL A 65 11.80 1.63 -13.61
N ILE A 66 11.05 0.69 -14.20
CA ILE A 66 9.68 0.95 -14.67
C ILE A 66 8.77 1.41 -13.53
N PHE A 67 8.78 0.73 -12.39
CA PHE A 67 8.00 1.14 -11.22
C PHE A 67 8.47 2.49 -10.66
N ALA A 68 9.78 2.76 -10.63
CA ALA A 68 10.31 4.05 -10.22
C ALA A 68 9.84 5.18 -11.15
N CYS A 69 9.87 4.97 -12.46
CA CYS A 69 9.33 5.93 -13.45
C CYS A 69 7.83 6.14 -13.27
N ALA A 70 7.06 5.09 -12.98
CA ALA A 70 5.63 5.21 -12.70
C ALA A 70 5.37 6.06 -11.45
N ILE A 71 6.12 5.84 -10.37
CA ILE A 71 6.02 6.65 -9.13
C ILE A 71 6.40 8.11 -9.41
N ILE A 72 7.47 8.36 -10.15
CA ILE A 72 7.86 9.71 -10.57
C ILE A 72 6.74 10.35 -11.43
N GLY A 73 6.10 9.57 -12.30
CA GLY A 73 4.93 10.00 -13.06
C GLY A 73 3.78 10.52 -12.18
N VAL A 74 3.57 9.90 -11.02
CA VAL A 74 2.56 10.36 -10.05
C VAL A 74 2.88 11.76 -9.50
N LEU A 75 4.17 12.17 -9.43
CA LEU A 75 4.54 13.53 -8.98
C LEU A 75 3.93 14.62 -9.87
N PHE A 76 3.73 14.35 -11.16
CA PHE A 76 3.08 15.30 -12.07
C PHE A 76 1.59 15.52 -11.76
N THR A 77 0.99 14.65 -10.97
CA THR A 77 -0.41 14.80 -10.50
C THR A 77 -0.53 15.66 -9.24
N LEU A 78 0.58 15.92 -8.52
CA LEU A 78 0.56 16.72 -7.30
C LEU A 78 -0.03 18.13 -7.47
N PRO A 79 0.25 18.88 -8.56
CA PRO A 79 -0.34 20.21 -8.76
C PRO A 79 -1.86 20.18 -8.93
N LEU A 80 -2.44 19.03 -9.32
CA LEU A 80 -3.90 18.86 -9.43
C LEU A 80 -4.56 18.63 -8.05
N MET A 81 -3.78 18.25 -7.04
CA MET A 81 -4.27 18.06 -5.66
C MET A 81 -4.39 19.42 -4.97
N LYS A 82 -5.53 20.10 -5.16
CA LYS A 82 -5.85 21.31 -4.42
C LYS A 82 -6.19 20.94 -2.97
N VAL A 83 -5.21 21.06 -2.08
CA VAL A 83 -5.47 20.98 -0.64
C VAL A 83 -6.07 22.33 -0.22
N PRO A 84 -7.27 22.35 0.39
CA PRO A 84 -7.84 23.60 0.91
C PRO A 84 -6.88 24.26 1.92
N GLU A 85 -6.60 25.54 1.74
CA GLU A 85 -5.71 26.34 2.61
C GLU A 85 -6.23 26.56 4.04
N THR A 86 -7.26 25.86 4.48
CA THR A 86 -7.83 26.00 5.82
C THR A 86 -6.98 25.35 6.92
N ILE A 87 -5.66 25.44 6.82
CA ILE A 87 -4.82 25.32 8.00
C ILE A 87 -4.76 26.73 8.60
N ASN A 88 -5.58 26.95 9.63
CA ASN A 88 -5.41 28.10 10.51
C ASN A 88 -4.03 27.97 11.15
N LEU A 89 -3.03 28.64 10.58
CA LEU A 89 -1.63 28.60 11.02
C LEU A 89 -1.46 29.20 12.44
N GLN A 90 -2.54 29.70 13.05
CA GLN A 90 -2.52 30.23 14.42
C GLN A 90 -2.21 29.19 15.50
N ASP A 91 -2.32 27.89 15.21
CA ASP A 91 -1.92 26.82 16.13
C ASP A 91 -0.54 26.21 15.82
N THR A 92 0.19 26.74 14.83
CA THR A 92 1.45 26.15 14.33
C THR A 92 2.68 26.54 15.17
N ASP A 93 2.54 27.42 16.16
CA ASP A 93 3.62 27.78 17.08
C ASP A 93 3.98 26.67 18.08
N LYS A 94 3.21 25.59 18.10
CA LYS A 94 3.51 24.45 18.98
C LYS A 94 4.48 23.48 18.29
N SER A 95 5.66 23.37 18.85
CA SER A 95 6.67 22.40 18.39
C SER A 95 6.06 21.02 18.15
N LEU A 96 6.42 20.35 17.03
CA LEU A 96 6.03 18.98 16.71
C LEU A 96 6.20 18.03 17.90
N ARG A 97 7.27 18.21 18.68
CA ARG A 97 7.54 17.46 19.90
C ARG A 97 6.44 17.63 20.96
N TYR A 98 5.89 18.83 21.10
CA TYR A 98 4.78 19.09 22.02
C TYR A 98 3.51 18.40 21.59
N ILE A 99 3.18 18.47 20.28
CA ILE A 99 1.99 17.84 19.70
C ILE A 99 2.06 16.31 19.86
N LEU A 100 3.21 15.70 19.53
CA LEU A 100 3.42 14.26 19.69
C LEU A 100 3.36 13.84 21.16
N SER A 101 4.03 14.58 22.06
CA SER A 101 3.98 14.28 23.50
C SER A 101 2.56 14.35 24.05
N LYS A 102 1.75 15.31 23.58
CA LYS A 102 0.35 15.42 23.98
C LYS A 102 -0.50 14.26 23.43
N ALA A 103 -0.29 13.90 22.17
CA ALA A 103 -0.99 12.78 21.52
C ALA A 103 -0.70 11.45 22.23
N PHE A 104 0.55 11.14 22.53
CA PHE A 104 0.92 9.89 23.23
C PHE A 104 0.52 9.85 24.72
N LYS A 105 0.15 10.98 25.31
CA LYS A 105 -0.44 11.04 26.65
C LYS A 105 -1.92 10.67 26.65
N ASP A 106 -2.59 10.73 25.49
CA ASP A 106 -3.97 10.28 25.34
C ASP A 106 -3.99 8.76 25.15
N PRO A 107 -4.59 7.99 26.09
CA PRO A 107 -4.64 6.54 25.97
C PRO A 107 -5.39 6.06 24.73
N SER A 108 -6.42 6.79 24.27
CA SER A 108 -7.15 6.47 23.06
C SER A 108 -6.26 6.55 21.82
N PHE A 109 -5.42 7.60 21.73
CA PHE A 109 -4.45 7.73 20.65
C PHE A 109 -3.39 6.62 20.70
N ALA A 110 -2.88 6.31 21.90
CA ALA A 110 -1.88 5.25 22.06
C ALA A 110 -2.42 3.88 21.66
N MET A 111 -3.66 3.56 22.02
CA MET A 111 -4.31 2.29 21.62
C MET A 111 -4.56 2.22 20.11
N LEU A 112 -5.01 3.32 19.49
CA LEU A 112 -5.16 3.41 18.04
C LEU A 112 -3.81 3.25 17.33
N PHE A 113 -2.77 3.90 17.84
CA PHE A 113 -1.41 3.78 17.28
C PHE A 113 -0.91 2.33 17.33
N LEU A 114 -1.08 1.63 18.47
CA LEU A 114 -0.69 0.22 18.60
C LEU A 114 -1.50 -0.69 17.68
N GLY A 115 -2.81 -0.43 17.53
CA GLY A 115 -3.66 -1.17 16.61
C GLY A 115 -3.22 -1.02 15.15
N PHE A 116 -2.95 0.21 14.69
CA PHE A 116 -2.45 0.47 13.35
C PHE A 116 -1.03 -0.08 13.14
N PHE A 117 -0.17 0.02 14.15
CA PHE A 117 1.17 -0.57 14.09
C PHE A 117 1.09 -2.09 13.90
N SER A 118 0.25 -2.78 14.68
CA SER A 118 0.06 -4.23 14.55
C SER A 118 -0.48 -4.62 13.18
N CYS A 119 -1.48 -3.90 12.66
CA CYS A 119 -2.04 -4.11 11.34
C CYS A 119 -0.98 -3.87 10.23
N GLY A 120 -0.22 -2.78 10.32
CA GLY A 120 0.84 -2.47 9.36
C GLY A 120 1.98 -3.49 9.40
N TYR A 121 2.37 -3.94 10.58
CA TYR A 121 3.37 -5.00 10.75
C TYR A 121 2.91 -6.32 10.09
N GLN A 122 1.68 -6.73 10.34
CA GLN A 122 1.11 -7.95 9.74
C GLN A 122 1.07 -7.84 8.20
N LEU A 123 0.62 -6.71 7.67
CA LEU A 123 0.57 -6.48 6.23
C LEU A 123 1.96 -6.52 5.60
N ALA A 124 2.93 -5.83 6.20
CA ALA A 124 4.32 -5.81 5.74
C ALA A 124 4.96 -7.20 5.80
N PHE A 125 4.74 -7.94 6.88
CA PHE A 125 5.23 -9.31 7.04
C PHE A 125 4.67 -10.24 5.95
N MET A 126 3.36 -10.20 5.72
CA MET A 126 2.71 -11.04 4.70
C MET A 126 3.19 -10.68 3.30
N THR A 127 3.28 -9.40 2.95
CA THR A 127 3.73 -9.00 1.61
C THR A 127 5.19 -9.30 1.34
N ALA A 128 6.05 -9.23 2.36
CA ALA A 128 7.49 -9.48 2.21
C ALA A 128 7.84 -10.98 2.23
N HIS A 129 7.20 -11.76 3.09
CA HIS A 129 7.61 -13.15 3.36
C HIS A 129 6.71 -14.20 2.71
N PHE A 130 5.44 -13.90 2.46
CA PHE A 130 4.49 -14.86 1.92
C PHE A 130 4.88 -15.41 0.53
N PRO A 131 5.35 -14.60 -0.44
CA PRO A 131 5.81 -15.14 -1.73
C PRO A 131 6.99 -16.08 -1.58
N ALA A 132 7.95 -15.77 -0.71
CA ALA A 132 9.10 -16.64 -0.42
C ALA A 132 8.65 -17.96 0.22
N LEU A 133 7.75 -17.90 1.20
CA LEU A 133 7.18 -19.07 1.85
C LEU A 133 6.48 -20.00 0.84
N VAL A 134 5.68 -19.44 -0.05
CA VAL A 134 5.01 -20.20 -1.11
C VAL A 134 6.04 -20.90 -2.01
N THR A 135 7.11 -20.20 -2.36
CA THR A 135 8.17 -20.76 -3.20
C THR A 135 8.89 -21.93 -2.52
N GLU A 136 9.14 -21.83 -1.22
CA GLU A 136 9.82 -22.88 -0.44
C GLU A 136 8.92 -24.09 -0.16
N MET A 137 7.64 -23.87 0.16
CA MET A 137 6.74 -24.94 0.59
C MET A 137 6.04 -25.67 -0.56
N CYS A 138 5.71 -24.99 -1.65
CA CYS A 138 4.96 -25.61 -2.75
C CYS A 138 5.83 -26.39 -3.72
N GLY A 139 7.16 -26.18 -3.71
CA GLY A 139 8.05 -26.82 -4.67
C GLY A 139 7.71 -26.49 -6.14
N PRO A 140 8.28 -27.19 -7.11
CA PRO A 140 7.99 -26.94 -8.52
C PRO A 140 6.54 -27.31 -8.86
N ILE A 141 5.85 -26.42 -9.59
CA ILE A 141 4.48 -26.67 -10.04
C ILE A 141 4.48 -27.78 -11.09
N LEU A 142 3.74 -28.86 -10.84
CA LEU A 142 3.63 -30.00 -11.73
C LEU A 142 2.95 -29.58 -13.05
N SER A 143 3.61 -29.89 -14.17
CA SER A 143 3.03 -29.76 -15.51
C SER A 143 1.81 -30.67 -15.63
N GLY A 144 0.63 -30.06 -15.95
CA GLY A 144 -0.64 -30.78 -16.06
C GLY A 144 -1.55 -30.69 -14.81
N GLY A 145 -1.14 -30.01 -13.73
CA GLY A 145 -1.99 -29.74 -12.58
C GLY A 145 -3.01 -28.61 -12.84
N ILE A 146 -3.97 -28.46 -11.93
CA ILE A 146 -5.03 -27.42 -11.97
C ILE A 146 -4.41 -26.02 -12.06
N LEU A 147 -3.30 -25.74 -11.35
CA LEU A 147 -2.61 -24.47 -11.37
C LEU A 147 -2.07 -24.14 -12.77
N ASN A 148 -1.55 -25.14 -13.47
CA ASN A 148 -1.04 -24.94 -14.83
C ASN A 148 -2.18 -24.67 -15.83
N SER A 149 -3.36 -25.27 -15.65
CA SER A 149 -4.53 -25.02 -16.51
C SER A 149 -5.09 -23.61 -16.42
N ILE A 150 -4.87 -22.92 -15.28
CA ILE A 150 -5.23 -21.52 -15.07
C ILE A 150 -4.08 -20.52 -15.34
N GLY A 151 -2.99 -21.00 -15.95
CA GLY A 151 -1.86 -20.16 -16.37
C GLY A 151 -0.81 -19.92 -15.29
N ILE A 152 -0.90 -20.54 -14.12
CA ILE A 152 0.10 -20.45 -13.04
C ILE A 152 1.14 -21.54 -13.25
N THR A 153 2.27 -21.18 -13.88
CA THR A 153 3.34 -22.11 -14.24
C THR A 153 4.56 -22.05 -13.32
N THR A 154 4.65 -20.97 -12.52
CA THR A 154 5.77 -20.73 -11.61
C THR A 154 5.29 -20.49 -10.18
N THR A 155 6.13 -20.76 -9.19
CA THR A 155 5.82 -20.48 -7.78
C THR A 155 5.73 -18.97 -7.49
N SER A 156 6.47 -18.14 -8.23
CA SER A 156 6.35 -16.68 -8.18
C SER A 156 4.96 -16.21 -8.68
N ALA A 157 4.47 -16.78 -9.79
CA ALA A 157 3.13 -16.50 -10.29
C ALA A 157 2.04 -16.93 -9.29
N LEU A 158 2.24 -18.06 -8.57
CA LEU A 158 1.34 -18.48 -7.49
C LEU A 158 1.35 -17.49 -6.33
N GLY A 159 2.52 -16.99 -5.92
CA GLY A 159 2.65 -15.95 -4.90
C GLY A 159 1.94 -14.64 -5.31
N ALA A 160 2.13 -14.20 -6.55
CA ALA A 160 1.47 -13.02 -7.10
C ALA A 160 -0.05 -13.17 -7.16
N ALA A 161 -0.54 -14.34 -7.60
CA ALA A 161 -1.96 -14.65 -7.63
C ALA A 161 -2.60 -14.67 -6.24
N ALA A 162 -1.90 -15.23 -5.25
CA ALA A 162 -2.36 -15.24 -3.86
C ALA A 162 -2.46 -13.83 -3.27
N LEU A 163 -1.49 -12.95 -3.52
CA LEU A 163 -1.56 -11.54 -3.14
C LEU A 163 -2.72 -10.80 -3.83
N ALA A 164 -2.98 -11.13 -5.10
CA ALA A 164 -4.12 -10.57 -5.83
C ALA A 164 -5.46 -11.00 -5.20
N VAL A 165 -5.61 -12.25 -4.77
CA VAL A 165 -6.80 -12.74 -4.04
C VAL A 165 -6.99 -11.99 -2.73
N ILE A 166 -5.91 -11.74 -1.98
CA ILE A 166 -5.95 -10.91 -0.77
C ILE A 166 -6.46 -9.50 -1.11
N GLY A 167 -5.98 -8.89 -2.21
CA GLY A 167 -6.44 -7.60 -2.67
C GLY A 167 -7.94 -7.58 -3.00
N VAL A 168 -8.45 -8.60 -3.69
CA VAL A 168 -9.90 -8.74 -4.01
C VAL A 168 -10.73 -8.84 -2.74
N THR A 169 -10.32 -9.68 -1.79
CA THR A 169 -11.05 -9.84 -0.51
C THR A 169 -11.03 -8.56 0.31
N ASN A 170 -9.94 -7.80 0.28
CA ASN A 170 -9.84 -6.50 0.95
C ASN A 170 -10.81 -5.48 0.32
N ILE A 171 -10.95 -5.44 -1.01
CA ILE A 171 -11.93 -4.56 -1.68
C ILE A 171 -13.35 -4.93 -1.26
N ALA A 172 -13.66 -6.22 -1.20
CA ALA A 172 -14.99 -6.70 -0.80
C ALA A 172 -15.31 -6.39 0.68
N GLY A 173 -14.28 -6.24 1.53
CA GLY A 173 -14.42 -5.92 2.96
C GLY A 173 -14.43 -4.42 3.28
N THR A 174 -14.19 -3.55 2.28
CA THR A 174 -14.14 -2.07 2.44
C THR A 174 -15.49 -1.45 2.11
#